data_787a6455fc211fecea7342ea149aeb26
#
_entry.id   787a6455fc211fecea7342ea149aeb26
#
_cell.length_a   1.000
_cell.length_b   1.000
_cell.length_c   1.000
_cell.angle_alpha   90.00
_cell.angle_beta   90.00
_cell.angle_gamma   90.00
#
_symmetry.space_group_name_H-M   'P 1'
#
loop_
_entity.id
_entity.type
_entity.pdbx_description
1 polymer ?
#
loop_
_entity_poly.entity_id
_entity_poly.type
_entity_poly.pdbx_seq_one_letter_code
_entity_poly.pdbx_strand_id
1 'polypeptide(L)'
;MKGIKNFKRSNRKYLALLMAALTAAASLSACSGSTSGDASQSSSAKTENNGSGAAGSVLRVGRTWDSGSGNFDPATFSGISFQFGPDVFESLLTYNDKQEPAPYLAESWETSDDLKTYTFKLREGVQFHYGFGEMKASDVVFSVGRLLDPAINNTATNSTNLGLANIESVEAADDYTVVFTLKEGDVFFPDKVARSYLTITSQKAVEEMGLEEYQKRPIGTGPFMLEEGGVPGEKYCTVKFDDYWGQKAKLDRVEYYVIPDDVTLANAMEAGEIDTYDVNNLEKVEEYMADPDTYVLLNARDSEQSYIGINANFEPLNDPKVREAIALSIDRDMVCDEYFKGTEEKSKGFLPTFCRYALEDYWNPEYNPEKAKQLLAEAGYPDGFAIDMYAPNDTLSAGPATLVQQFLTQIGLKVDLQTVDFGVWLDKAKAGEIPIYLFWDSCPVIPDNVLKQFTSESTINYIAYNDPEYDRIVAAAVEENDLAKKAELYNEAQKNIMDSGCLYTMTTYSIHQVVNPRVKDLKITTGLMLTCREAYIEE
;
A
#
# COMPACT_ATOMS: atom_id res chain seq x y z
N MET A 1 49.97 -10.78 12.08
CA MET A 1 49.66 -11.51 13.32
C MET A 1 49.97 -10.63 14.52
N LYS A 2 49.08 -10.48 15.45
CA LYS A 2 49.00 -9.65 16.66
C LYS A 2 48.15 -8.37 16.47
N GLY A 3 46.94 -8.41 17.10
CA GLY A 3 46.19 -7.21 17.38
C GLY A 3 44.65 -7.30 17.22
N ILE A 4 43.99 -8.39 17.65
CA ILE A 4 42.52 -8.37 17.90
C ILE A 4 42.23 -9.33 19.07
N LYS A 5 42.46 -8.87 20.28
CA LYS A 5 41.91 -9.44 21.52
C LYS A 5 41.88 -8.29 22.54
N ASN A 6 40.77 -7.59 22.66
CA ASN A 6 40.35 -6.85 23.86
C ASN A 6 39.18 -5.88 23.55
N PHE A 7 38.02 -6.46 23.20
CA PHE A 7 36.76 -5.65 23.18
C PHE A 7 35.55 -6.53 23.54
N LYS A 8 35.66 -7.28 24.63
CA LYS A 8 34.53 -8.05 25.18
C LYS A 8 34.62 -8.17 26.69
N ARG A 9 34.62 -7.07 27.43
CA ARG A 9 34.50 -7.13 28.93
C ARG A 9 34.03 -5.85 29.61
N SER A 10 33.25 -4.96 28.93
CA SER A 10 32.78 -3.70 29.59
C SER A 10 31.24 -3.59 29.75
N ASN A 11 30.41 -4.34 29.04
CA ASN A 11 28.96 -4.09 29.05
C ASN A 11 28.12 -5.02 29.93
N ARG A 12 28.73 -5.76 30.87
CA ARG A 12 27.98 -6.62 31.82
C ARG A 12 27.74 -6.02 33.22
N LYS A 13 28.18 -4.79 33.48
CA LYS A 13 28.01 -4.15 34.81
C LYS A 13 26.96 -3.04 34.88
N TYR A 14 26.36 -2.63 33.76
CA TYR A 14 25.31 -1.60 33.74
C TYR A 14 23.87 -2.13 33.65
N LEU A 15 23.68 -3.44 33.43
CA LEU A 15 22.36 -4.05 33.37
C LEU A 15 21.81 -4.58 34.71
N ALA A 16 22.61 -4.51 35.78
CA ALA A 16 22.24 -5.02 37.10
C ALA A 16 21.80 -3.92 38.10
N LEU A 17 21.77 -2.64 37.71
CA LEU A 17 21.42 -1.52 38.58
C LEU A 17 20.09 -0.83 38.26
N LEU A 18 19.32 -1.29 37.29
CA LEU A 18 18.04 -0.71 36.90
C LEU A 18 16.81 -1.56 37.27
N MET A 19 16.99 -2.69 37.96
CA MET A 19 15.87 -3.54 38.43
C MET A 19 15.65 -3.52 39.97
N ALA A 20 16.21 -2.56 40.69
CA ALA A 20 16.08 -2.47 42.16
C ALA A 20 15.33 -1.24 42.66
N ALA A 21 14.61 -0.49 41.83
CA ALA A 21 13.92 0.75 42.23
C ALA A 21 12.41 0.80 42.02
N LEU A 22 11.73 -0.34 41.79
CA LEU A 22 10.28 -0.37 41.52
C LEU A 22 9.46 -1.32 42.40
N THR A 23 9.91 -1.56 43.65
CA THR A 23 9.11 -2.31 44.65
C THR A 23 9.17 -1.67 45.99
N ALA A 24 8.59 -0.46 46.16
CA ALA A 24 8.29 0.12 47.49
C ALA A 24 7.32 1.29 47.35
N ALA A 25 6.04 1.08 47.03
CA ALA A 25 4.96 2.02 47.34
C ALA A 25 3.59 1.37 47.09
N ALA A 26 3.23 0.40 47.92
CA ALA A 26 1.84 -0.02 48.02
C ALA A 26 1.64 -0.72 49.36
N SER A 27 1.41 0.08 50.41
CA SER A 27 0.63 -0.36 51.58
C SER A 27 0.39 0.82 52.52
N LEU A 28 -0.81 0.91 52.99
CA LEU A 28 -1.40 1.78 54.03
C LEU A 28 -2.31 2.91 53.52
N SER A 29 -3.63 2.61 53.44
CA SER A 29 -4.56 3.02 54.50
C SER A 29 -5.96 2.56 54.17
N ALA A 30 -6.42 1.56 54.94
CA ALA A 30 -7.84 1.34 55.18
C ALA A 30 -8.14 1.94 56.52
N CYS A 31 -9.20 2.78 56.64
CA CYS A 31 -10.22 2.68 57.70
C CYS A 31 -11.20 3.84 57.70
N SER A 32 -12.44 3.46 57.55
CA SER A 32 -13.64 3.88 58.32
C SER A 32 -14.15 5.33 58.23
N GLY A 33 -15.47 5.43 57.96
CA GLY A 33 -16.31 6.51 58.43
C GLY A 33 -17.55 6.73 57.55
N SER A 34 -18.65 6.04 57.89
CA SER A 34 -20.01 6.32 57.42
C SER A 34 -20.48 7.71 57.86
N THR A 35 -21.17 8.48 57.00
CA THR A 35 -22.48 9.10 57.28
C THR A 35 -23.03 9.85 56.07
N SER A 36 -24.23 9.51 55.74
CA SER A 36 -25.40 10.21 55.15
C SER A 36 -25.26 11.64 54.60
N GLY A 37 -25.79 11.79 53.39
CA GLY A 37 -26.69 12.91 52.98
C GLY A 37 -26.06 13.95 52.11
N ASP A 38 -26.40 14.02 50.90
CA ASP A 38 -27.26 15.01 50.27
C ASP A 38 -27.00 15.09 48.75
N ALA A 39 -28.09 15.17 48.02
CA ALA A 39 -28.10 15.35 46.59
C ALA A 39 -27.61 16.77 46.23
N SER A 40 -26.62 16.87 45.34
CA SER A 40 -26.41 18.08 44.57
C SER A 40 -26.06 17.76 43.12
N GLN A 41 -26.88 18.28 42.27
CA GLN A 41 -26.85 18.33 40.83
C GLN A 41 -25.44 18.58 40.27
N SER A 42 -24.94 17.67 39.41
CA SER A 42 -23.87 18.00 38.51
C SER A 42 -24.45 18.76 37.31
N SER A 43 -24.19 20.04 37.26
CA SER A 43 -24.42 20.90 36.12
C SER A 43 -23.53 20.44 34.95
N SER A 44 -24.15 19.91 33.91
CA SER A 44 -23.54 19.82 32.60
C SER A 44 -23.14 21.23 32.13
N ALA A 45 -21.87 21.49 32.06
CA ALA A 45 -21.34 22.68 31.39
C ALA A 45 -21.62 22.54 29.90
N LYS A 46 -22.69 23.19 29.44
CA LYS A 46 -22.85 23.51 28.03
C LYS A 46 -21.75 24.51 27.68
N THR A 47 -20.79 24.05 26.90
CA THR A 47 -19.88 24.96 26.20
C THR A 47 -20.72 25.69 25.15
N GLU A 48 -21.11 26.92 25.45
CA GLU A 48 -21.70 27.82 24.47
C GLU A 48 -20.62 28.17 23.43
N ASN A 49 -20.78 27.61 22.26
CA ASN A 49 -20.01 27.97 21.08
C ASN A 49 -20.59 29.30 20.52
N ASN A 50 -20.10 30.42 21.01
CA ASN A 50 -20.39 31.74 20.46
C ASN A 50 -19.37 32.06 19.37
N GLY A 51 -19.71 31.68 18.14
CA GLY A 51 -19.03 32.06 16.92
C GLY A 51 -19.96 31.89 15.74
N SER A 52 -20.78 32.89 15.44
CA SER A 52 -21.61 32.98 14.23
C SER A 52 -20.74 33.37 13.01
N GLY A 53 -19.85 32.47 12.60
CA GLY A 53 -19.41 32.34 11.24
C GLY A 53 -20.14 31.12 10.67
N ALA A 54 -20.56 31.14 9.43
CA ALA A 54 -21.12 29.97 8.76
C ALA A 54 -20.17 28.80 9.03
N ALA A 55 -20.66 27.72 9.67
CA ALA A 55 -19.85 26.56 9.94
C ALA A 55 -19.39 26.03 8.59
N GLY A 56 -18.10 26.18 8.29
CA GLY A 56 -17.51 25.67 7.05
C GLY A 56 -17.72 24.17 6.93
N SER A 57 -17.76 23.65 5.70
CA SER A 57 -17.93 22.21 5.46
C SER A 57 -16.68 21.45 5.90
N VAL A 58 -16.80 20.69 6.99
CA VAL A 58 -15.71 19.93 7.59
C VAL A 58 -15.95 18.43 7.44
N LEU A 59 -15.01 17.74 6.80
CA LEU A 59 -14.97 16.27 6.73
C LEU A 59 -14.07 15.74 7.86
N ARG A 60 -14.54 14.75 8.62
CA ARG A 60 -13.81 14.10 9.71
C ARG A 60 -13.45 12.69 9.31
N VAL A 61 -12.16 12.42 9.20
CA VAL A 61 -11.60 11.13 8.74
C VAL A 61 -10.93 10.42 9.92
N GLY A 62 -11.38 9.23 10.25
CA GLY A 62 -10.71 8.34 11.20
C GLY A 62 -9.61 7.54 10.51
N ARG A 63 -8.51 7.25 11.23
CA ARG A 63 -7.38 6.45 10.76
C ARG A 63 -6.87 5.55 11.88
N THR A 64 -6.52 4.31 11.55
CA THR A 64 -5.97 3.34 12.52
C THR A 64 -4.52 3.63 12.89
N TRP A 65 -3.77 4.31 12.02
CA TRP A 65 -2.34 4.56 12.22
C TRP A 65 -1.88 5.86 11.56
N ASP A 66 -0.78 6.37 12.08
CA ASP A 66 0.13 7.27 11.38
C ASP A 66 1.57 6.82 11.60
N SER A 67 2.54 7.41 10.92
CA SER A 67 3.94 7.05 11.12
C SER A 67 4.47 7.45 12.51
N GLY A 68 3.71 8.20 13.30
CA GLY A 68 4.11 8.73 14.60
C GLY A 68 5.35 9.65 14.59
N SER A 69 5.98 9.83 13.42
CA SER A 69 7.24 10.55 13.27
C SER A 69 7.07 12.07 13.24
N GLY A 70 5.87 12.55 12.91
CA GLY A 70 5.61 13.96 12.64
C GLY A 70 6.32 14.50 11.39
N ASN A 71 6.87 13.61 10.58
CA ASN A 71 7.50 13.97 9.32
C ASN A 71 6.51 13.72 8.17
N PHE A 72 5.99 14.81 7.60
CA PHE A 72 5.02 14.81 6.50
C PHE A 72 5.67 15.06 5.13
N ASP A 73 6.99 15.16 5.07
CA ASP A 73 7.73 15.43 3.85
C ASP A 73 7.66 14.26 2.86
N PRO A 74 7.08 14.46 1.67
CA PRO A 74 6.90 13.38 0.70
C PRO A 74 8.23 12.77 0.21
N ALA A 75 9.35 13.51 0.26
CA ALA A 75 10.65 12.98 -0.15
C ALA A 75 11.21 11.93 0.81
N THR A 76 10.73 11.86 2.05
CA THR A 76 11.20 10.88 3.06
C THR A 76 10.44 9.58 3.04
N PHE A 77 9.47 9.44 2.15
CA PHE A 77 8.61 8.24 2.05
C PHE A 77 7.97 7.85 3.40
N SER A 78 7.55 8.84 4.17
CA SER A 78 6.81 8.57 5.39
C SER A 78 5.36 8.22 5.05
N GLY A 79 4.83 7.14 5.65
CA GLY A 79 3.47 6.65 5.37
C GLY A 79 2.35 7.68 5.56
N ILE A 80 2.61 8.77 6.30
CA ILE A 80 1.63 9.85 6.49
C ILE A 80 1.35 10.63 5.20
N SER A 81 2.34 10.81 4.33
CA SER A 81 2.11 11.50 3.05
C SER A 81 1.10 10.75 2.18
N PHE A 82 0.89 9.45 2.39
CA PHE A 82 -0.14 8.67 1.72
C PHE A 82 -1.57 9.00 2.19
N GLN A 83 -1.75 9.51 3.39
CA GLN A 83 -3.09 9.71 3.95
C GLN A 83 -3.78 10.97 3.43
N PHE A 84 -3.03 12.03 3.16
CA PHE A 84 -3.53 13.28 2.57
C PHE A 84 -2.71 13.69 1.32
N GLY A 85 -1.72 12.90 0.96
CA GLY A 85 -0.79 13.20 -0.13
C GLY A 85 -1.47 13.62 -1.44
N PRO A 86 -2.50 12.89 -1.93
CA PRO A 86 -3.20 13.24 -3.16
C PRO A 86 -3.86 14.61 -3.13
N ASP A 87 -4.18 15.13 -1.95
CA ASP A 87 -4.89 16.39 -1.78
C ASP A 87 -3.95 17.58 -1.58
N VAL A 88 -2.73 17.32 -1.09
CA VAL A 88 -1.72 18.36 -0.77
C VAL A 88 -0.62 18.44 -1.83
N PHE A 89 -0.22 17.30 -2.38
CA PHE A 89 0.89 17.20 -3.32
C PHE A 89 0.44 16.77 -4.72
N GLU A 90 1.19 17.20 -5.71
CA GLU A 90 0.93 16.86 -7.12
C GLU A 90 2.21 16.48 -7.82
N SER A 91 2.09 15.58 -8.81
CA SER A 91 3.18 15.11 -9.68
C SER A 91 3.08 15.74 -11.07
N LEU A 92 4.08 15.53 -11.91
CA LEU A 92 4.09 16.08 -13.29
C LEU A 92 2.92 15.52 -14.12
N LEU A 93 2.65 14.23 -14.00
CA LEU A 93 1.56 13.53 -14.66
C LEU A 93 0.65 12.88 -13.62
N THR A 94 -0.53 12.47 -14.03
CA THR A 94 -1.48 11.65 -13.27
C THR A 94 -1.89 10.44 -14.11
N TYR A 95 -2.79 9.61 -13.61
CA TYR A 95 -3.40 8.53 -14.39
C TYR A 95 -4.83 8.89 -14.78
N ASN A 96 -5.20 8.53 -16.01
CA ASN A 96 -6.60 8.57 -16.47
C ASN A 96 -7.35 7.29 -16.04
N ASP A 97 -8.65 7.21 -16.39
CA ASP A 97 -9.51 6.06 -16.06
C ASP A 97 -9.04 4.73 -16.67
N LYS A 98 -8.14 4.77 -17.67
CA LYS A 98 -7.52 3.59 -18.30
C LYS A 98 -6.17 3.23 -17.71
N GLN A 99 -5.79 3.84 -16.61
CA GLN A 99 -4.47 3.68 -16.01
C GLN A 99 -3.29 4.10 -16.92
N GLU A 100 -3.53 5.06 -17.83
CA GLU A 100 -2.50 5.61 -18.70
C GLU A 100 -2.04 6.96 -18.16
N PRO A 101 -0.74 7.32 -18.30
CA PRO A 101 -0.24 8.64 -17.95
C PRO A 101 -1.01 9.75 -18.67
N ALA A 102 -1.39 10.78 -17.92
CA ALA A 102 -2.14 11.94 -18.40
C ALA A 102 -1.55 13.24 -17.86
N PRO A 103 -1.72 14.37 -18.59
CA PRO A 103 -1.25 15.68 -18.15
C PRO A 103 -1.78 16.07 -16.75
N TYR A 104 -0.88 16.70 -15.92
CA TYR A 104 -1.25 17.22 -14.61
C TYR A 104 -0.52 18.55 -14.33
N LEU A 105 0.57 18.57 -13.54
CA LEU A 105 1.42 19.78 -13.44
C LEU A 105 2.21 20.05 -14.73
N ALA A 106 2.48 19.01 -15.53
CA ALA A 106 2.89 19.17 -16.92
C ALA A 106 1.66 19.12 -17.83
N GLU A 107 1.56 20.07 -18.79
CA GLU A 107 0.48 20.11 -19.79
C GLU A 107 0.72 19.13 -20.93
N SER A 108 1.99 18.82 -21.20
CA SER A 108 2.42 17.90 -22.26
C SER A 108 3.85 17.43 -22.03
N TRP A 109 4.22 16.36 -22.73
CA TRP A 109 5.61 15.93 -22.82
C TRP A 109 5.95 15.43 -24.21
N GLU A 110 7.23 15.48 -24.52
CA GLU A 110 7.82 14.94 -25.75
C GLU A 110 8.89 13.92 -25.36
N THR A 111 9.05 12.89 -26.20
CA THR A 111 10.00 11.79 -25.98
C THR A 111 10.91 11.65 -27.18
N SER A 112 12.22 11.48 -26.96
CA SER A 112 13.16 11.15 -28.03
C SER A 112 12.95 9.75 -28.58
N ASP A 113 13.38 9.51 -29.83
CA ASP A 113 13.21 8.20 -30.50
C ASP A 113 13.89 7.05 -29.76
N ASP A 114 14.96 7.32 -29.00
CA ASP A 114 15.69 6.35 -28.20
C ASP A 114 15.13 6.20 -26.77
N LEU A 115 14.02 6.88 -26.45
CA LEU A 115 13.35 6.88 -25.15
C LEU A 115 14.25 7.30 -23.98
N LYS A 116 15.32 8.03 -24.23
CA LYS A 116 16.26 8.48 -23.20
C LYS A 116 16.04 9.92 -22.76
N THR A 117 15.38 10.73 -23.58
CA THR A 117 15.13 12.14 -23.26
C THR A 117 13.64 12.40 -23.22
N TYR A 118 13.18 12.94 -22.10
CA TYR A 118 11.79 13.35 -21.90
C TYR A 118 11.75 14.84 -21.57
N THR A 119 11.03 15.60 -22.38
CA THR A 119 10.86 17.05 -22.22
C THR A 119 9.44 17.36 -21.80
N PHE A 120 9.26 17.85 -20.57
CA PHE A 120 7.95 18.22 -20.01
C PHE A 120 7.75 19.72 -20.11
N LYS A 121 6.56 20.13 -20.56
CA LYS A 121 6.08 21.52 -20.52
C LYS A 121 5.19 21.69 -19.31
N LEU A 122 5.60 22.53 -18.38
CA LEU A 122 4.90 22.78 -17.13
C LEU A 122 3.74 23.75 -17.34
N ARG A 123 2.72 23.59 -16.54
CA ARG A 123 1.59 24.51 -16.41
C ARG A 123 2.06 25.82 -15.80
N GLU A 124 1.69 26.96 -16.42
CA GLU A 124 1.95 28.28 -15.87
C GLU A 124 0.91 28.64 -14.81
N GLY A 125 1.25 29.52 -13.87
CA GLY A 125 0.34 30.06 -12.85
C GLY A 125 0.05 29.14 -11.67
N VAL A 126 0.66 27.94 -11.58
CA VAL A 126 0.50 27.03 -10.44
C VAL A 126 1.17 27.62 -9.20
N GLN A 127 0.39 27.92 -8.18
CA GLN A 127 0.89 28.51 -6.94
C GLN A 127 1.21 27.43 -5.89
N PHE A 128 2.29 27.61 -5.16
CA PHE A 128 2.54 26.85 -3.93
C PHE A 128 1.71 27.41 -2.78
N HIS A 129 1.38 26.54 -1.85
CA HIS A 129 0.65 26.90 -0.62
C HIS A 129 1.34 28.04 0.14
N TYR A 130 0.56 28.76 0.94
CA TYR A 130 1.03 29.81 1.84
C TYR A 130 1.83 30.94 1.18
N GLY A 131 1.68 31.15 -0.13
CA GLY A 131 2.33 32.25 -0.84
C GLY A 131 3.81 32.05 -1.10
N PHE A 132 4.30 30.80 -1.10
CA PHE A 132 5.70 30.51 -1.45
C PHE A 132 6.03 30.76 -2.92
N GLY A 133 5.06 31.18 -3.72
CA GLY A 133 5.25 31.61 -5.10
C GLY A 133 4.76 30.58 -6.11
N GLU A 134 5.04 30.88 -7.37
CA GLU A 134 4.66 30.07 -8.50
C GLU A 134 5.68 28.94 -8.73
N MET A 135 5.17 27.73 -9.00
CA MET A 135 6.00 26.56 -9.35
C MET A 135 6.77 26.80 -10.66
N LYS A 136 8.04 26.49 -10.67
CA LYS A 136 8.94 26.58 -11.81
C LYS A 136 9.67 25.26 -12.07
N ALA A 137 10.31 25.16 -13.22
CA ALA A 137 11.15 24.01 -13.58
C ALA A 137 12.27 23.74 -12.55
N SER A 138 12.78 24.79 -11.88
CA SER A 138 13.76 24.64 -10.79
C SER A 138 13.20 23.85 -9.60
N ASP A 139 11.90 23.97 -9.27
CA ASP A 139 11.28 23.21 -8.18
C ASP A 139 11.19 21.71 -8.54
N VAL A 140 10.97 21.39 -9.82
CA VAL A 140 11.00 19.99 -10.29
C VAL A 140 12.41 19.41 -10.16
N VAL A 141 13.44 20.14 -10.62
CA VAL A 141 14.85 19.72 -10.49
C VAL A 141 15.21 19.51 -9.02
N PHE A 142 14.80 20.43 -8.15
CA PHE A 142 15.01 20.33 -6.71
C PHE A 142 14.32 19.10 -6.11
N SER A 143 13.04 18.87 -6.44
CA SER A 143 12.25 17.76 -5.91
C SER A 143 12.84 16.40 -6.31
N VAL A 144 13.20 16.23 -7.58
CA VAL A 144 13.86 15.02 -8.07
C VAL A 144 15.22 14.83 -7.39
N GLY A 145 16.01 15.91 -7.26
CA GLY A 145 17.30 15.87 -6.57
C GLY A 145 17.18 15.35 -5.14
N ARG A 146 16.13 15.77 -4.41
CA ARG A 146 15.86 15.28 -3.05
C ARG A 146 15.50 13.78 -3.01
N LEU A 147 14.72 13.30 -3.98
CA LEU A 147 14.35 11.88 -4.08
C LEU A 147 15.55 10.99 -4.44
N LEU A 148 16.52 11.52 -5.17
CA LEU A 148 17.73 10.80 -5.53
C LEU A 148 18.84 10.88 -4.48
N ASP A 149 18.73 11.80 -3.50
CA ASP A 149 19.72 11.96 -2.42
C ASP A 149 19.52 10.89 -1.34
N PRO A 150 20.46 9.95 -1.17
CA PRO A 150 20.35 8.90 -0.15
C PRO A 150 20.41 9.44 1.29
N ALA A 151 20.85 10.69 1.50
CA ALA A 151 20.83 11.33 2.81
C ALA A 151 19.41 11.81 3.21
N ILE A 152 18.56 12.08 2.25
CA ILE A 152 17.16 12.51 2.43
C ILE A 152 16.24 11.30 2.32
N ASN A 153 16.37 10.56 1.24
CA ASN A 153 15.64 9.35 0.98
C ASN A 153 16.40 8.15 1.58
N ASN A 154 16.11 7.84 2.83
CA ASN A 154 16.88 6.96 3.73
C ASN A 154 17.02 5.50 3.25
N THR A 155 16.60 5.18 2.02
CA THR A 155 16.77 3.85 1.45
C THR A 155 17.18 3.97 -0.01
N ALA A 156 18.43 3.60 -0.31
CA ALA A 156 18.88 3.31 -1.69
C ALA A 156 17.92 2.35 -2.42
N THR A 157 17.12 1.62 -1.68
CA THR A 157 16.04 0.75 -2.12
C THR A 157 14.88 1.55 -2.74
N ASN A 158 14.54 2.74 -2.22
CA ASN A 158 13.38 3.48 -2.70
C ASN A 158 13.59 4.06 -4.11
N SER A 159 14.74 4.68 -4.39
CA SER A 159 15.01 5.19 -5.74
C SER A 159 15.05 4.06 -6.78
N THR A 160 15.53 2.87 -6.40
CA THR A 160 15.54 1.68 -7.26
C THR A 160 14.12 1.12 -7.44
N ASN A 161 13.36 0.97 -6.37
CA ASN A 161 11.99 0.46 -6.41
C ASN A 161 11.03 1.40 -7.17
N LEU A 162 11.25 2.71 -7.08
CA LEU A 162 10.50 3.71 -7.83
C LEU A 162 10.95 3.81 -9.30
N GLY A 163 12.04 3.12 -9.67
CA GLY A 163 12.62 3.18 -11.01
C GLY A 163 13.30 4.51 -11.34
N LEU A 164 13.60 5.33 -10.32
CA LEU A 164 14.26 6.64 -10.48
C LEU A 164 15.77 6.50 -10.66
N ALA A 165 16.34 5.35 -10.33
CA ALA A 165 17.77 5.08 -10.49
C ALA A 165 18.27 5.17 -11.95
N ASN A 166 17.34 5.06 -12.92
CA ASN A 166 17.62 5.23 -14.35
C ASN A 166 17.79 6.71 -14.76
N ILE A 167 17.43 7.68 -13.93
CA ILE A 167 17.64 9.11 -14.21
C ILE A 167 19.15 9.39 -14.18
N GLU A 168 19.68 9.92 -15.29
CA GLU A 168 21.04 10.41 -15.39
C GLU A 168 21.11 11.89 -14.98
N SER A 169 20.20 12.71 -15.52
CA SER A 169 20.08 14.13 -15.17
C SER A 169 18.64 14.62 -15.27
N VAL A 170 18.35 15.70 -14.55
CA VAL A 170 17.15 16.52 -14.69
C VAL A 170 17.56 17.99 -14.74
N GLU A 171 17.11 18.72 -15.75
CA GLU A 171 17.53 20.08 -16.00
C GLU A 171 16.32 20.99 -16.32
N ALA A 172 16.37 22.23 -15.82
CA ALA A 172 15.44 23.27 -16.20
C ALA A 172 16.00 23.98 -17.47
N ALA A 173 15.36 23.75 -18.61
CA ALA A 173 15.76 24.42 -19.87
C ALA A 173 15.30 25.89 -19.90
N ASP A 174 14.17 26.17 -19.27
CA ASP A 174 13.61 27.49 -18.97
C ASP A 174 12.70 27.39 -17.74
N ASP A 175 11.97 28.46 -17.39
CA ASP A 175 11.09 28.50 -16.22
C ASP A 175 10.00 27.41 -16.22
N TYR A 176 9.58 26.94 -17.39
CA TYR A 176 8.44 26.01 -17.56
C TYR A 176 8.77 24.79 -18.42
N THR A 177 10.06 24.54 -18.66
CA THR A 177 10.50 23.36 -19.42
C THR A 177 11.52 22.57 -18.63
N VAL A 178 11.19 21.30 -18.35
CA VAL A 178 12.07 20.36 -17.67
C VAL A 178 12.48 19.25 -18.62
N VAL A 179 13.76 18.95 -18.66
CA VAL A 179 14.35 17.87 -19.46
C VAL A 179 14.91 16.81 -18.53
N PHE A 180 14.43 15.59 -18.68
CA PHE A 180 14.99 14.41 -18.05
C PHE A 180 15.84 13.67 -19.06
N THR A 181 17.03 13.27 -18.66
CA THR A 181 17.89 12.35 -19.41
C THR A 181 18.02 11.05 -18.63
N LEU A 182 17.80 9.93 -19.30
CA LEU A 182 17.88 8.59 -18.74
C LEU A 182 19.15 7.89 -19.19
N LYS A 183 19.71 7.03 -18.34
CA LYS A 183 20.86 6.17 -18.67
C LYS A 183 20.51 5.18 -19.78
N GLU A 184 19.31 4.61 -19.70
CA GLU A 184 18.76 3.67 -20.67
C GLU A 184 17.35 4.10 -21.07
N GLY A 185 16.95 3.77 -22.33
CA GLY A 185 15.61 4.07 -22.82
C GLY A 185 14.54 3.38 -21.97
N ASP A 186 13.44 4.10 -21.68
CA ASP A 186 12.41 3.60 -20.77
C ASP A 186 11.03 4.11 -21.19
N VAL A 187 10.29 3.30 -21.92
CA VAL A 187 8.94 3.64 -22.40
C VAL A 187 7.94 3.92 -21.28
N PHE A 188 8.20 3.42 -20.06
CA PHE A 188 7.36 3.64 -18.87
C PHE A 188 7.85 4.80 -17.99
N PHE A 189 8.78 5.61 -18.46
CA PHE A 189 9.18 6.78 -17.67
C PHE A 189 8.00 7.74 -17.37
N PRO A 190 7.05 8.00 -18.31
CA PRO A 190 5.83 8.75 -17.98
C PRO A 190 5.00 8.13 -16.84
N ASP A 191 4.91 6.81 -16.77
CA ASP A 191 4.24 6.10 -15.67
C ASP A 191 4.93 6.35 -14.31
N LYS A 192 6.27 6.40 -14.31
CA LYS A 192 7.04 6.66 -13.09
C LYS A 192 6.85 8.07 -12.56
N VAL A 193 6.71 9.05 -13.45
CA VAL A 193 6.46 10.45 -13.05
C VAL A 193 4.99 10.75 -12.78
N ALA A 194 4.07 9.85 -13.13
CA ALA A 194 2.65 9.94 -12.78
C ALA A 194 2.36 9.45 -11.35
N ARG A 195 3.31 8.74 -10.74
CA ARG A 195 3.11 8.20 -9.39
C ARG A 195 3.16 9.30 -8.33
N SER A 196 2.35 9.13 -7.31
CA SER A 196 2.27 10.00 -6.12
C SER A 196 3.58 10.13 -5.34
N TYR A 197 4.61 9.38 -5.67
CA TYR A 197 5.93 9.46 -5.04
C TYR A 197 6.83 10.57 -5.63
N LEU A 198 6.62 10.93 -6.89
CA LEU A 198 7.38 12.00 -7.54
C LEU A 198 6.57 13.31 -7.50
N THR A 199 6.28 13.77 -6.29
CA THR A 199 5.57 15.02 -6.05
C THR A 199 6.49 16.22 -6.10
N ILE A 200 5.95 17.35 -6.57
CA ILE A 200 6.72 18.58 -6.68
C ILE A 200 6.56 19.42 -5.42
N THR A 201 7.69 19.80 -4.84
CA THR A 201 7.78 20.56 -3.60
C THR A 201 8.50 21.88 -3.81
N SER A 202 8.15 22.91 -3.03
CA SER A 202 8.76 24.25 -3.17
C SER A 202 10.19 24.26 -2.66
N GLN A 203 11.16 24.52 -3.53
CA GLN A 203 12.56 24.76 -3.15
C GLN A 203 12.64 25.92 -2.15
N LYS A 204 11.99 27.04 -2.47
CA LYS A 204 11.94 28.23 -1.63
C LYS A 204 11.41 27.93 -0.22
N ALA A 205 10.36 27.11 -0.11
CA ALA A 205 9.81 26.76 1.21
C ALA A 205 10.82 25.97 2.05
N VAL A 206 11.49 24.98 1.47
CA VAL A 206 12.52 24.20 2.19
C VAL A 206 13.68 25.08 2.63
N GLU A 207 14.12 26.02 1.78
CA GLU A 207 15.24 26.94 2.08
C GLU A 207 14.86 27.98 3.15
N GLU A 208 13.67 28.58 3.09
CA GLU A 208 13.23 29.63 4.02
C GLU A 208 12.75 29.08 5.38
N MET A 209 12.04 27.96 5.39
CA MET A 209 11.57 27.32 6.62
C MET A 209 12.66 26.52 7.32
N GLY A 210 13.60 25.96 6.56
CA GLY A 210 14.52 24.92 7.00
C GLY A 210 13.84 23.53 7.03
N LEU A 211 14.66 22.49 6.88
CA LEU A 211 14.15 21.12 6.69
C LEU A 211 13.26 20.64 7.85
N GLU A 212 13.63 20.93 9.10
CA GLU A 212 12.87 20.47 10.27
C GLU A 212 11.45 21.05 10.32
N GLU A 213 11.29 22.35 10.04
CA GLU A 213 9.97 22.98 10.01
C GLU A 213 9.19 22.61 8.74
N TYR A 214 9.90 22.44 7.62
CA TYR A 214 9.29 21.97 6.39
C TYR A 214 8.71 20.55 6.56
N GLN A 215 9.42 19.65 7.25
CA GLN A 215 8.93 18.29 7.51
C GLN A 215 7.63 18.26 8.33
N LYS A 216 7.41 19.24 9.20
CA LYS A 216 6.17 19.36 9.99
C LYS A 216 5.01 19.93 9.17
N ARG A 217 5.31 20.77 8.18
CA ARG A 217 4.32 21.41 7.32
C ARG A 217 4.85 21.57 5.89
N PRO A 218 4.92 20.49 5.13
CA PRO A 218 5.41 20.56 3.76
C PRO A 218 4.45 21.35 2.86
N ILE A 219 5.03 22.00 1.86
CA ILE A 219 4.36 22.91 0.96
C ILE A 219 4.21 22.24 -0.40
N GLY A 220 2.97 22.01 -0.82
CA GLY A 220 2.59 21.46 -2.11
C GLY A 220 1.82 22.46 -2.98
N THR A 221 1.18 21.95 -4.03
CA THR A 221 0.40 22.71 -5.01
C THR A 221 -1.07 22.27 -5.06
N GLY A 222 -1.47 21.27 -4.27
CA GLY A 222 -2.79 20.65 -4.31
C GLY A 222 -3.94 21.52 -3.80
N PRO A 223 -5.20 21.06 -3.91
CA PRO A 223 -6.39 21.82 -3.50
C PRO A 223 -6.53 22.02 -1.99
N PHE A 224 -5.74 21.31 -1.17
CA PHE A 224 -5.69 21.47 0.27
C PHE A 224 -4.27 21.74 0.75
N MET A 225 -4.14 22.50 1.82
CA MET A 225 -2.89 22.84 2.51
C MET A 225 -2.87 22.17 3.87
N LEU A 226 -1.73 21.60 4.28
CA LEU A 226 -1.57 21.09 5.63
C LEU A 226 -1.49 22.24 6.64
N GLU A 227 -2.41 22.26 7.62
CA GLU A 227 -2.46 23.28 8.65
C GLU A 227 -1.37 23.10 9.71
N GLU A 228 -0.88 24.19 10.29
CA GLU A 228 0.05 24.16 11.40
C GLU A 228 -0.60 23.64 12.68
N GLY A 229 0.16 22.94 13.53
CA GLY A 229 -0.29 22.49 14.85
C GLY A 229 -0.89 21.07 14.85
N GLY A 230 -0.67 20.28 13.81
CA GLY A 230 -0.96 18.85 13.82
C GLY A 230 -0.15 18.13 14.91
N VAL A 231 -0.79 17.18 15.61
CA VAL A 231 -0.15 16.36 16.65
C VAL A 231 0.02 14.95 16.10
N PRO A 232 1.28 14.53 15.84
CA PRO A 232 1.56 13.18 15.37
C PRO A 232 0.97 12.12 16.30
N GLY A 233 0.34 11.09 15.74
CA GLY A 233 -0.33 10.04 16.49
C GLY A 233 -1.69 10.42 17.09
N GLU A 234 -2.18 11.66 16.88
CA GLU A 234 -3.45 12.11 17.43
C GLU A 234 -4.34 12.76 16.38
N LYS A 235 -3.93 13.92 15.86
CA LYS A 235 -4.76 14.71 14.93
C LYS A 235 -3.92 15.62 14.04
N TYR A 236 -4.32 15.73 12.78
CA TYR A 236 -3.84 16.77 11.85
C TYR A 236 -4.98 17.22 10.94
N CYS A 237 -4.79 18.35 10.26
CA CYS A 237 -5.84 18.97 9.47
C CYS A 237 -5.29 19.49 8.14
N THR A 238 -6.11 19.41 7.12
CA THR A 238 -5.88 20.15 5.88
C THR A 238 -7.01 21.15 5.66
N VAL A 239 -6.66 22.30 5.08
CA VAL A 239 -7.60 23.40 4.79
C VAL A 239 -7.56 23.71 3.30
N LYS A 240 -8.70 24.17 2.78
CA LYS A 240 -8.87 24.54 1.38
C LYS A 240 -7.82 25.56 0.93
N PHE A 241 -7.29 25.35 -0.28
CA PHE A 241 -6.43 26.29 -0.98
C PHE A 241 -7.21 27.10 -2.02
N ASP A 242 -7.49 28.35 -1.70
CA ASP A 242 -8.31 29.20 -2.58
C ASP A 242 -7.61 29.59 -3.89
N ASP A 243 -6.28 29.61 -3.94
CA ASP A 243 -5.50 29.91 -5.14
C ASP A 243 -5.14 28.65 -5.95
N TYR A 244 -5.81 27.52 -5.67
CA TYR A 244 -5.59 26.30 -6.42
C TYR A 244 -5.88 26.49 -7.91
N TRP A 245 -4.97 26.02 -8.76
CA TRP A 245 -4.99 26.17 -10.21
C TRP A 245 -6.10 25.38 -10.91
N GLY A 246 -6.53 24.26 -10.33
CA GLY A 246 -7.56 23.36 -10.84
C GLY A 246 -8.96 23.65 -10.29
N GLN A 247 -9.80 22.62 -10.26
CA GLN A 247 -11.12 22.70 -9.64
C GLN A 247 -10.98 22.84 -8.12
N LYS A 248 -11.45 23.96 -7.57
CA LYS A 248 -11.35 24.23 -6.14
C LYS A 248 -12.15 23.23 -5.32
N ALA A 249 -11.59 22.83 -4.17
CA ALA A 249 -12.26 21.98 -3.21
C ALA A 249 -13.60 22.59 -2.76
N LYS A 250 -14.60 21.74 -2.54
CA LYS A 250 -15.91 22.13 -2.01
C LYS A 250 -15.91 22.13 -0.47
N LEU A 251 -15.08 21.28 0.14
CA LEU A 251 -14.85 21.26 1.58
C LEU A 251 -13.94 22.41 1.98
N ASP A 252 -14.20 23.02 3.14
CA ASP A 252 -13.32 24.06 3.69
C ASP A 252 -12.18 23.45 4.50
N ARG A 253 -12.40 22.25 5.08
CA ARG A 253 -11.45 21.59 5.99
C ARG A 253 -11.63 20.08 5.98
N VAL A 254 -10.53 19.34 6.13
CA VAL A 254 -10.51 17.90 6.44
C VAL A 254 -9.72 17.69 7.73
N GLU A 255 -10.33 17.03 8.69
CA GLU A 255 -9.73 16.69 9.98
C GLU A 255 -9.44 15.18 10.02
N TYR A 256 -8.21 14.82 10.28
CA TYR A 256 -7.78 13.43 10.40
C TYR A 256 -7.53 13.11 11.87
N TYR A 257 -8.21 12.07 12.36
CA TYR A 257 -8.12 11.57 13.74
C TYR A 257 -7.43 10.22 13.75
N VAL A 258 -6.31 10.11 14.46
CA VAL A 258 -5.57 8.85 14.60
C VAL A 258 -6.10 8.09 15.81
N ILE A 259 -6.80 7.01 15.56
CA ILE A 259 -7.43 6.15 16.57
C ILE A 259 -6.99 4.70 16.28
N PRO A 260 -5.94 4.18 16.94
CA PRO A 260 -5.35 2.88 16.61
C PRO A 260 -6.25 1.67 16.82
N ASP A 261 -7.35 1.83 17.57
CA ASP A 261 -8.27 0.74 17.90
C ASP A 261 -9.49 0.74 16.99
N ASP A 262 -9.66 -0.33 16.20
CA ASP A 262 -10.75 -0.49 15.23
C ASP A 262 -12.16 -0.42 15.86
N VAL A 263 -12.33 -0.91 17.09
CA VAL A 263 -13.61 -0.88 17.80
C VAL A 263 -13.95 0.57 18.19
N THR A 264 -12.95 1.34 18.60
CA THR A 264 -13.13 2.75 18.93
C THR A 264 -13.46 3.56 17.68
N LEU A 265 -12.83 3.27 16.53
CA LEU A 265 -13.17 3.90 15.24
C LEU A 265 -14.61 3.59 14.81
N ALA A 266 -15.03 2.34 14.90
CA ALA A 266 -16.39 1.94 14.59
C ALA A 266 -17.41 2.68 15.49
N ASN A 267 -17.15 2.75 16.80
CA ASN A 267 -18.01 3.49 17.73
C ASN A 267 -18.06 4.99 17.41
N ALA A 268 -16.94 5.61 17.04
CA ALA A 268 -16.87 7.02 16.64
C ALA A 268 -17.68 7.28 15.35
N MET A 269 -17.65 6.34 14.39
CA MET A 269 -18.46 6.40 13.17
C MET A 269 -19.96 6.30 13.49
N GLU A 270 -20.36 5.34 14.32
CA GLU A 270 -21.74 5.13 14.73
C GLU A 270 -22.28 6.31 15.57
N ALA A 271 -21.43 6.94 16.39
CA ALA A 271 -21.75 8.14 17.15
C ALA A 271 -21.80 9.41 16.28
N GLY A 272 -21.34 9.37 15.01
CA GLY A 272 -21.24 10.52 14.13
C GLY A 272 -20.10 11.49 14.54
N GLU A 273 -19.11 11.02 15.28
CA GLU A 273 -17.91 11.78 15.66
C GLU A 273 -16.92 11.89 14.50
N ILE A 274 -16.89 10.88 13.63
CA ILE A 274 -16.19 10.87 12.35
C ILE A 274 -17.17 10.62 11.20
N ASP A 275 -16.79 10.95 9.98
CA ASP A 275 -17.63 10.84 8.78
C ASP A 275 -17.20 9.69 7.87
N THR A 276 -15.99 9.19 8.03
CA THR A 276 -15.42 8.12 7.22
C THR A 276 -14.16 7.54 7.89
N TYR A 277 -13.91 6.25 7.70
CA TYR A 277 -12.66 5.58 8.06
C TYR A 277 -12.44 4.30 7.25
N ASP A 278 -11.20 3.81 7.17
CA ASP A 278 -10.83 2.54 6.55
C ASP A 278 -11.13 1.38 7.50
N VAL A 279 -11.98 0.45 7.05
CA VAL A 279 -12.47 -0.66 7.87
C VAL A 279 -11.62 -1.90 7.64
N ASN A 280 -10.84 -2.32 8.65
CA ASN A 280 -10.03 -3.54 8.59
C ASN A 280 -10.73 -4.77 9.18
N ASN A 281 -11.77 -4.57 9.96
CA ASN A 281 -12.55 -5.64 10.56
C ASN A 281 -13.66 -6.14 9.61
N LEU A 282 -13.49 -7.34 9.06
CA LEU A 282 -14.41 -7.93 8.07
C LEU A 282 -15.84 -8.13 8.61
N GLU A 283 -16.03 -8.38 9.90
CA GLU A 283 -17.37 -8.47 10.50
C GLU A 283 -18.07 -7.09 10.47
N LYS A 284 -17.32 -6.00 10.69
CA LYS A 284 -17.85 -4.64 10.56
C LYS A 284 -18.11 -4.27 9.09
N VAL A 285 -17.30 -4.73 8.17
CA VAL A 285 -17.57 -4.55 6.72
C VAL A 285 -18.90 -5.22 6.37
N GLU A 286 -19.14 -6.47 6.82
CA GLU A 286 -20.40 -7.19 6.61
C GLU A 286 -21.58 -6.43 7.22
N GLU A 287 -21.43 -5.90 8.45
CA GLU A 287 -22.46 -5.11 9.13
C GLU A 287 -22.83 -3.84 8.34
N TYR A 288 -21.83 -3.08 7.87
CA TYR A 288 -22.06 -1.87 7.08
C TYR A 288 -22.67 -2.18 5.70
N MET A 289 -22.28 -3.28 5.06
CA MET A 289 -22.89 -3.73 3.82
C MET A 289 -24.38 -4.10 4.00
N ALA A 290 -24.75 -4.59 5.18
CA ALA A 290 -26.14 -4.98 5.49
C ALA A 290 -27.04 -3.75 5.75
N ASP A 291 -26.50 -2.57 5.98
CA ASP A 291 -27.25 -1.31 6.24
C ASP A 291 -26.84 -0.17 5.28
N PRO A 292 -27.15 -0.29 3.98
CA PRO A 292 -26.75 0.68 2.97
C PRO A 292 -27.50 2.03 3.05
N ASP A 293 -28.57 2.10 3.85
CA ASP A 293 -29.32 3.33 4.10
C ASP A 293 -28.57 4.24 5.10
N THR A 294 -27.84 3.64 6.06
CA THR A 294 -27.08 4.35 7.09
C THR A 294 -25.60 4.53 6.73
N TYR A 295 -25.04 3.62 5.94
CA TYR A 295 -23.61 3.63 5.58
C TYR A 295 -23.39 3.40 4.09
N VAL A 296 -22.46 4.12 3.52
CA VAL A 296 -21.96 3.87 2.17
C VAL A 296 -20.59 3.19 2.30
N LEU A 297 -20.42 2.03 1.67
CA LEU A 297 -19.14 1.37 1.61
C LEU A 297 -18.50 1.63 0.24
N LEU A 298 -17.38 2.36 0.23
CA LEU A 298 -16.54 2.49 -0.93
C LEU A 298 -15.55 1.32 -0.93
N ASN A 299 -15.61 0.51 -1.97
CA ASN A 299 -14.66 -0.57 -2.19
C ASN A 299 -13.73 -0.14 -3.31
N ALA A 300 -12.45 -0.01 -3.01
CA ALA A 300 -11.44 0.16 -4.03
C ALA A 300 -10.66 -1.15 -4.15
N ARG A 301 -10.61 -1.69 -5.36
CA ARG A 301 -9.75 -2.82 -5.65
C ARG A 301 -8.31 -2.37 -5.59
N ASP A 302 -7.55 -3.11 -4.82
CA ASP A 302 -6.14 -2.88 -4.66
C ASP A 302 -5.34 -3.49 -5.81
N SER A 303 -4.13 -3.01 -5.91
CA SER A 303 -3.05 -3.68 -6.63
C SER A 303 -2.57 -4.96 -5.93
N GLU A 304 -3.12 -5.31 -4.77
CA GLU A 304 -2.71 -6.47 -3.98
C GLU A 304 -3.50 -7.72 -4.35
N GLN A 305 -2.79 -8.84 -4.40
CA GLN A 305 -3.36 -10.12 -4.74
C GLN A 305 -2.74 -11.21 -3.87
N SER A 306 -3.59 -12.10 -3.35
CA SER A 306 -3.11 -13.28 -2.64
C SER A 306 -2.88 -14.44 -3.59
N TYR A 307 -1.89 -15.26 -3.28
CA TYR A 307 -1.55 -16.45 -4.05
C TYR A 307 -0.95 -17.56 -3.19
N ILE A 308 -1.07 -18.77 -3.69
CA ILE A 308 -0.36 -19.94 -3.17
C ILE A 308 0.87 -20.13 -4.03
N GLY A 309 2.04 -20.06 -3.39
CA GLY A 309 3.31 -20.39 -3.99
C GLY A 309 3.69 -21.84 -3.68
N ILE A 310 4.11 -22.59 -4.68
CA ILE A 310 4.48 -23.98 -4.60
C ILE A 310 5.93 -24.14 -5.08
N ASN A 311 6.81 -24.53 -4.20
CA ASN A 311 8.21 -24.77 -4.54
C ASN A 311 8.40 -26.18 -5.10
N ALA A 312 8.59 -26.25 -6.41
CA ALA A 312 8.74 -27.51 -7.14
C ALA A 312 10.05 -28.28 -6.83
N ASN A 313 10.95 -27.74 -6.01
CA ASN A 313 12.14 -28.45 -5.55
C ASN A 313 11.84 -29.45 -4.43
N PHE A 314 10.65 -29.40 -3.83
CA PHE A 314 10.22 -30.37 -2.82
C PHE A 314 9.45 -31.52 -3.46
N GLU A 315 9.84 -32.77 -3.15
CA GLU A 315 8.99 -33.92 -3.49
C GLU A 315 7.80 -34.01 -2.53
N PRO A 316 6.59 -34.28 -3.03
CA PRO A 316 6.22 -34.59 -4.42
C PRO A 316 5.73 -33.38 -5.23
N LEU A 317 5.99 -32.15 -4.81
CA LEU A 317 5.54 -30.93 -5.51
C LEU A 317 6.21 -30.73 -6.88
N ASN A 318 7.29 -31.47 -7.17
CA ASN A 318 7.94 -31.51 -8.48
C ASN A 318 7.05 -32.15 -9.57
N ASP A 319 6.04 -32.98 -9.20
CA ASP A 319 5.09 -33.55 -10.16
C ASP A 319 3.99 -32.51 -10.50
N PRO A 320 3.82 -32.12 -11.79
CA PRO A 320 2.76 -31.20 -12.20
C PRO A 320 1.35 -31.66 -11.82
N LYS A 321 1.08 -32.98 -11.79
CA LYS A 321 -0.22 -33.53 -11.38
C LYS A 321 -0.53 -33.21 -9.91
N VAL A 322 0.50 -33.23 -9.06
CA VAL A 322 0.35 -32.87 -7.63
C VAL A 322 0.01 -31.40 -7.50
N ARG A 323 0.68 -30.51 -8.27
CA ARG A 323 0.37 -29.09 -8.26
C ARG A 323 -1.03 -28.78 -8.81
N GLU A 324 -1.44 -29.46 -9.91
CA GLU A 324 -2.81 -29.36 -10.45
C GLU A 324 -3.84 -29.85 -9.41
N ALA A 325 -3.56 -30.95 -8.69
CA ALA A 325 -4.44 -31.45 -7.64
C ALA A 325 -4.61 -30.41 -6.50
N ILE A 326 -3.53 -29.77 -6.08
CA ILE A 326 -3.59 -28.70 -5.09
C ILE A 326 -4.52 -27.57 -5.59
N ALA A 327 -4.31 -27.06 -6.80
CA ALA A 327 -5.12 -25.99 -7.37
C ALA A 327 -6.62 -26.36 -7.46
N LEU A 328 -6.95 -27.57 -7.95
CA LEU A 328 -8.34 -28.06 -8.08
C LEU A 328 -9.02 -28.34 -6.73
N SER A 329 -8.26 -28.50 -5.65
CA SER A 329 -8.82 -28.77 -4.33
C SER A 329 -9.33 -27.54 -3.61
N ILE A 330 -9.01 -26.34 -4.08
CA ILE A 330 -9.26 -25.08 -3.37
C ILE A 330 -10.52 -24.41 -3.90
N ASP A 331 -11.50 -24.26 -3.02
CA ASP A 331 -12.73 -23.52 -3.27
C ASP A 331 -12.51 -22.03 -2.98
N ARG A 332 -12.17 -21.27 -4.03
CA ARG A 332 -11.94 -19.82 -3.90
C ARG A 332 -13.22 -19.03 -3.67
N ASP A 333 -14.38 -19.53 -4.13
CA ASP A 333 -15.67 -18.89 -3.84
C ASP A 333 -15.92 -18.95 -2.33
N MET A 334 -15.69 -20.12 -1.73
CA MET A 334 -15.81 -20.25 -0.27
C MET A 334 -14.83 -19.35 0.50
N VAL A 335 -13.59 -19.15 -0.01
CA VAL A 335 -12.66 -18.20 0.61
C VAL A 335 -13.19 -16.78 0.53
N CYS A 336 -13.70 -16.34 -0.62
CA CYS A 336 -14.29 -15.02 -0.79
C CYS A 336 -15.55 -14.83 0.07
N ASP A 337 -16.47 -15.80 0.08
CA ASP A 337 -17.76 -15.66 0.73
C ASP A 337 -17.69 -15.84 2.26
N GLU A 338 -16.96 -16.88 2.73
CA GLU A 338 -16.96 -17.20 4.16
C GLU A 338 -15.89 -16.42 4.95
N TYR A 339 -14.69 -16.29 4.41
CA TYR A 339 -13.64 -15.55 5.11
C TYR A 339 -13.72 -14.05 4.86
N PHE A 340 -13.76 -13.65 3.59
CA PHE A 340 -13.79 -12.22 3.21
C PHE A 340 -15.21 -11.64 3.14
N LYS A 341 -16.25 -12.39 3.54
CA LYS A 341 -17.65 -11.93 3.62
C LYS A 341 -18.19 -11.36 2.30
N GLY A 342 -17.71 -11.86 1.17
CA GLY A 342 -18.10 -11.38 -0.16
C GLY A 342 -17.50 -10.03 -0.54
N THR A 343 -16.50 -9.55 0.20
CA THR A 343 -15.84 -8.25 -0.08
C THR A 343 -14.70 -8.38 -1.09
N GLU A 344 -14.12 -9.58 -1.19
CA GLU A 344 -13.04 -9.87 -2.12
C GLU A 344 -13.55 -10.61 -3.36
N GLU A 345 -12.83 -10.44 -4.47
CA GLU A 345 -13.08 -11.19 -5.69
C GLU A 345 -12.00 -12.25 -5.94
N LYS A 346 -12.40 -13.33 -6.61
CA LYS A 346 -11.42 -14.30 -7.12
C LYS A 346 -10.49 -13.63 -8.12
N SER A 347 -9.20 -13.86 -7.98
CA SER A 347 -8.23 -13.45 -8.99
C SER A 347 -8.55 -14.10 -10.33
N LYS A 348 -8.49 -13.32 -11.42
CA LYS A 348 -8.80 -13.76 -12.78
C LYS A 348 -7.57 -14.12 -13.59
N GLY A 349 -6.39 -13.86 -13.09
CA GLY A 349 -5.13 -14.10 -13.76
C GLY A 349 -3.94 -13.90 -12.84
N PHE A 350 -2.75 -13.92 -13.42
CA PHE A 350 -1.49 -13.70 -12.68
C PHE A 350 -1.38 -12.28 -12.10
N LEU A 351 -1.79 -11.28 -12.88
CA LEU A 351 -1.85 -9.90 -12.43
C LEU A 351 -3.28 -9.53 -12.05
N PRO A 352 -3.51 -8.69 -11.03
CA PRO A 352 -4.82 -8.13 -10.73
C PRO A 352 -5.40 -7.41 -11.95
N THR A 353 -6.71 -7.47 -12.14
CA THR A 353 -7.41 -6.82 -13.28
C THR A 353 -7.22 -5.29 -13.33
N PHE A 354 -6.82 -4.71 -12.22
CA PHE A 354 -6.37 -3.32 -12.10
C PHE A 354 -5.10 -3.03 -12.93
N CYS A 355 -4.21 -3.99 -13.10
CA CYS A 355 -2.95 -3.80 -13.83
C CYS A 355 -3.22 -3.71 -15.34
N ARG A 356 -2.64 -2.71 -16.00
CA ARG A 356 -2.87 -2.41 -17.43
C ARG A 356 -2.62 -3.57 -18.41
N TYR A 357 -1.80 -4.52 -18.03
CA TYR A 357 -1.42 -5.67 -18.84
C TYR A 357 -1.89 -7.01 -18.23
N ALA A 358 -2.90 -6.97 -17.38
CA ALA A 358 -3.47 -8.18 -16.81
C ALA A 358 -4.07 -9.08 -17.89
N LEU A 359 -3.75 -10.35 -17.84
CA LEU A 359 -4.36 -11.38 -18.68
C LEU A 359 -5.57 -11.95 -17.94
N GLU A 360 -6.75 -11.47 -18.31
CA GLU A 360 -7.99 -11.89 -17.65
C GLU A 360 -8.44 -13.28 -18.12
N ASP A 361 -9.06 -14.00 -17.18
CA ASP A 361 -9.70 -15.30 -17.43
C ASP A 361 -8.77 -16.40 -18.01
N TYR A 362 -7.46 -16.25 -17.79
CA TYR A 362 -6.49 -17.29 -18.11
C TYR A 362 -6.21 -18.15 -16.89
N TRP A 363 -6.22 -19.48 -17.06
CA TRP A 363 -5.94 -20.45 -16.03
C TRP A 363 -6.74 -20.22 -14.74
N ASN A 364 -8.00 -20.60 -14.79
CA ASN A 364 -8.94 -20.50 -13.67
C ASN A 364 -9.49 -21.90 -13.36
N PRO A 365 -8.71 -22.80 -12.71
CA PRO A 365 -9.15 -24.15 -12.43
C PRO A 365 -10.40 -24.11 -11.54
N GLU A 366 -11.45 -24.80 -11.98
CA GLU A 366 -12.67 -24.96 -11.20
C GLU A 366 -12.43 -25.92 -10.02
N TYR A 367 -13.02 -25.61 -8.89
CA TYR A 367 -13.00 -26.47 -7.71
C TYR A 367 -13.52 -27.87 -8.05
N ASN A 368 -12.67 -28.89 -7.90
CA ASN A 368 -12.99 -30.28 -8.19
C ASN A 368 -12.15 -31.23 -7.32
N PRO A 369 -12.52 -31.43 -6.06
CA PRO A 369 -11.73 -32.25 -5.12
C PRO A 369 -11.67 -33.73 -5.52
N GLU A 370 -12.65 -34.25 -6.25
CA GLU A 370 -12.63 -35.64 -6.71
C GLU A 370 -11.59 -35.84 -7.82
N LYS A 371 -11.48 -34.89 -8.78
CA LYS A 371 -10.40 -34.90 -9.76
C LYS A 371 -9.04 -34.70 -9.11
N ALA A 372 -8.96 -33.86 -8.08
CA ALA A 372 -7.74 -33.67 -7.30
C ALA A 372 -7.23 -34.98 -6.67
N LYS A 373 -8.10 -35.75 -6.01
CA LYS A 373 -7.80 -37.09 -5.47
C LYS A 373 -7.34 -38.07 -6.56
N GLN A 374 -8.00 -38.03 -7.72
CA GLN A 374 -7.61 -38.88 -8.83
C GLN A 374 -6.19 -38.54 -9.31
N LEU A 375 -5.87 -37.26 -9.46
CA LEU A 375 -4.53 -36.81 -9.87
C LEU A 375 -3.45 -37.19 -8.85
N LEU A 376 -3.74 -37.08 -7.55
CA LEU A 376 -2.83 -37.56 -6.50
C LEU A 376 -2.59 -39.06 -6.60
N ALA A 377 -3.65 -39.87 -6.84
CA ALA A 377 -3.51 -41.30 -7.03
C ALA A 377 -2.69 -41.65 -8.28
N GLU A 378 -2.89 -40.95 -9.40
CA GLU A 378 -2.11 -41.10 -10.63
C GLU A 378 -0.62 -40.71 -10.44
N ALA A 379 -0.35 -39.73 -9.56
CA ALA A 379 1.00 -39.32 -9.18
C ALA A 379 1.66 -40.29 -8.17
N GLY A 380 0.93 -41.34 -7.72
CA GLY A 380 1.46 -42.34 -6.79
C GLY A 380 1.14 -42.08 -5.31
N TYR A 381 0.27 -41.14 -5.00
CA TYR A 381 -0.11 -40.73 -3.65
C TYR A 381 -1.61 -40.92 -3.37
N PRO A 382 -2.19 -42.15 -3.53
CA PRO A 382 -3.62 -42.37 -3.33
C PRO A 382 -4.12 -42.09 -1.90
N ASP A 383 -3.22 -42.18 -0.91
CA ASP A 383 -3.50 -41.91 0.50
C ASP A 383 -2.98 -40.52 0.95
N GLY A 384 -2.62 -39.67 -0.02
CA GLY A 384 -2.00 -38.35 0.22
C GLY A 384 -0.57 -38.46 0.78
N PHE A 385 -0.05 -37.35 1.27
CA PHE A 385 1.28 -37.23 1.88
C PHE A 385 1.27 -36.13 2.95
N ALA A 386 2.36 -36.06 3.74
CA ALA A 386 2.57 -35.00 4.72
C ALA A 386 3.37 -33.86 4.10
N ILE A 387 2.98 -32.61 4.37
CA ILE A 387 3.65 -31.42 3.83
C ILE A 387 3.47 -30.24 4.78
N ASP A 388 4.50 -29.40 4.90
CA ASP A 388 4.45 -28.15 5.63
C ASP A 388 3.89 -27.04 4.72
N MET A 389 3.06 -26.16 5.29
CA MET A 389 2.55 -24.96 4.66
C MET A 389 2.82 -23.75 5.56
N TYR A 390 3.24 -22.65 4.98
CA TYR A 390 3.55 -21.43 5.72
C TYR A 390 2.68 -20.24 5.29
N ALA A 391 2.38 -19.39 6.25
CA ALA A 391 1.75 -18.10 5.97
C ALA A 391 2.25 -17.06 6.99
N PRO A 392 2.38 -15.77 6.61
CA PRO A 392 2.54 -14.69 7.57
C PRO A 392 1.36 -14.63 8.54
N ASN A 393 1.61 -14.16 9.76
CA ASN A 393 0.60 -14.02 10.80
C ASN A 393 -0.10 -12.65 10.68
N ASP A 394 -0.75 -12.42 9.54
CA ASP A 394 -1.59 -11.26 9.25
C ASP A 394 -2.98 -11.69 8.78
N THR A 395 -3.90 -10.74 8.70
CA THR A 395 -5.31 -11.01 8.37
C THR A 395 -5.47 -11.55 6.95
N LEU A 396 -4.65 -11.09 5.99
CA LEU A 396 -4.77 -11.48 4.59
C LEU A 396 -4.17 -12.86 4.30
N SER A 397 -3.31 -13.36 5.18
CA SER A 397 -2.59 -14.63 5.01
C SER A 397 -3.08 -15.74 5.92
N ALA A 398 -3.12 -15.53 7.24
CA ALA A 398 -3.33 -16.59 8.23
C ALA A 398 -4.72 -17.25 8.16
N GLY A 399 -5.75 -16.43 7.99
CA GLY A 399 -7.13 -16.93 7.91
C GLY A 399 -7.39 -17.73 6.63
N PRO A 400 -7.13 -17.19 5.43
CA PRO A 400 -7.25 -17.93 4.19
C PRO A 400 -6.37 -19.19 4.17
N ALA A 401 -5.16 -19.16 4.73
CA ALA A 401 -4.29 -20.34 4.84
C ALA A 401 -4.92 -21.46 5.65
N THR A 402 -5.71 -21.13 6.68
CA THR A 402 -6.45 -22.13 7.47
C THR A 402 -7.53 -22.83 6.64
N LEU A 403 -8.24 -22.10 5.77
CA LEU A 403 -9.19 -22.71 4.82
C LEU A 403 -8.47 -23.57 3.78
N VAL A 404 -7.37 -23.08 3.23
CA VAL A 404 -6.55 -23.85 2.28
C VAL A 404 -6.06 -25.16 2.92
N GLN A 405 -5.58 -25.14 4.17
CA GLN A 405 -5.23 -26.35 4.91
C GLN A 405 -6.40 -27.36 4.96
N GLN A 406 -7.62 -26.88 5.22
CA GLN A 406 -8.81 -27.74 5.26
C GLN A 406 -9.10 -28.36 3.88
N PHE A 407 -9.04 -27.59 2.79
CA PHE A 407 -9.24 -28.11 1.45
C PHE A 407 -8.18 -29.16 1.08
N LEU A 408 -6.93 -28.90 1.35
CA LEU A 408 -5.84 -29.86 1.10
C LEU A 408 -6.03 -31.14 1.94
N THR A 409 -6.52 -31.02 3.17
CA THR A 409 -6.83 -32.17 4.04
C THR A 409 -7.98 -33.02 3.48
N GLN A 410 -8.98 -32.41 2.85
CA GLN A 410 -10.11 -33.14 2.23
C GLN A 410 -9.68 -34.05 1.06
N ILE A 411 -8.58 -33.71 0.38
CA ILE A 411 -8.02 -34.54 -0.70
C ILE A 411 -6.96 -35.54 -0.20
N GLY A 412 -6.71 -35.61 1.12
CA GLY A 412 -5.85 -36.60 1.75
C GLY A 412 -4.47 -36.09 2.17
N LEU A 413 -4.13 -34.83 1.97
CA LEU A 413 -2.86 -34.28 2.42
C LEU A 413 -2.87 -34.07 3.95
N LYS A 414 -1.74 -34.33 4.59
CA LYS A 414 -1.52 -34.02 6.01
C LYS A 414 -0.71 -32.75 6.10
N VAL A 415 -1.42 -31.62 6.13
CA VAL A 415 -0.80 -30.28 6.09
C VAL A 415 -0.49 -29.81 7.50
N ASP A 416 0.77 -29.52 7.78
CA ASP A 416 1.23 -28.82 8.99
C ASP A 416 1.34 -27.30 8.66
N LEU A 417 0.30 -26.54 9.06
CA LEU A 417 0.25 -25.11 8.82
C LEU A 417 1.01 -24.34 9.89
N GLN A 418 2.01 -23.58 9.47
CA GLN A 418 2.85 -22.71 10.30
C GLN A 418 2.51 -21.24 10.00
N THR A 419 1.74 -20.59 10.87
CA THR A 419 1.57 -19.14 10.83
C THR A 419 2.66 -18.48 11.66
N VAL A 420 3.50 -17.65 11.03
CA VAL A 420 4.70 -17.08 11.64
C VAL A 420 4.79 -15.57 11.41
N ASP A 421 5.59 -14.90 12.22
CA ASP A 421 5.94 -13.50 11.98
C ASP A 421 6.53 -13.31 10.57
N PHE A 422 6.20 -12.18 9.91
CA PHE A 422 6.64 -11.91 8.54
C PHE A 422 8.15 -12.00 8.36
N GLY A 423 8.93 -11.50 9.33
CA GLY A 423 10.40 -11.60 9.25
C GLY A 423 10.90 -13.04 9.26
N VAL A 424 10.28 -13.90 10.08
CA VAL A 424 10.59 -15.34 10.14
C VAL A 424 10.18 -16.05 8.85
N TRP A 425 8.99 -15.71 8.33
CA TRP A 425 8.53 -16.22 7.04
C TRP A 425 9.50 -15.85 5.92
N LEU A 426 9.90 -14.58 5.85
CA LEU A 426 10.79 -14.05 4.82
C LEU A 426 12.19 -14.72 4.85
N ASP A 427 12.75 -14.93 6.03
CA ASP A 427 14.05 -15.60 6.19
C ASP A 427 13.99 -17.06 5.68
N LYS A 428 12.92 -17.79 6.00
CA LYS A 428 12.69 -19.15 5.50
C LYS A 428 12.44 -19.20 4.00
N ALA A 429 11.66 -18.25 3.46
CA ALA A 429 11.37 -18.14 2.04
C ALA A 429 12.66 -17.90 1.24
N LYS A 430 13.52 -16.98 1.69
CA LYS A 430 14.84 -16.71 1.11
C LYS A 430 15.80 -17.90 1.22
N ALA A 431 15.68 -18.68 2.27
CA ALA A 431 16.49 -19.91 2.43
C ALA A 431 15.98 -21.06 1.57
N GLY A 432 14.83 -20.93 0.88
CA GLY A 432 14.21 -21.99 0.09
C GLY A 432 13.63 -23.12 0.94
N GLU A 433 13.32 -22.86 2.21
CA GLU A 433 12.85 -23.87 3.17
C GLU A 433 11.34 -24.09 3.16
N ILE A 434 10.58 -23.29 2.38
CA ILE A 434 9.13 -23.36 2.35
C ILE A 434 8.63 -24.17 1.15
N PRO A 435 7.92 -25.30 1.37
CA PRO A 435 7.37 -26.11 0.28
C PRO A 435 6.13 -25.46 -0.36
N ILE A 436 5.17 -25.02 0.49
CA ILE A 436 3.93 -24.37 0.09
C ILE A 436 3.73 -23.16 0.99
N TYR A 437 3.29 -22.05 0.42
CA TYR A 437 2.90 -20.90 1.20
C TYR A 437 1.69 -20.19 0.62
N LEU A 438 0.96 -19.48 1.47
CA LEU A 438 0.01 -18.46 1.08
C LEU A 438 0.59 -17.09 1.46
N PHE A 439 0.59 -16.20 0.50
CA PHE A 439 1.11 -14.85 0.65
C PHE A 439 0.31 -13.87 -0.21
N TRP A 440 0.36 -12.62 0.12
CA TRP A 440 -0.15 -11.54 -0.73
C TRP A 440 0.99 -10.62 -1.13
N ASP A 441 0.88 -10.03 -2.31
CA ASP A 441 1.90 -9.11 -2.81
C ASP A 441 1.23 -8.03 -3.65
N SER A 442 1.83 -6.84 -3.67
CA SER A 442 1.32 -5.74 -4.46
C SER A 442 1.87 -5.79 -5.88
N CYS A 443 0.97 -5.61 -6.84
CA CYS A 443 1.30 -5.50 -8.25
C CYS A 443 1.24 -4.05 -8.68
N PRO A 444 2.35 -3.40 -9.00
CA PRO A 444 2.32 -2.06 -9.56
C PRO A 444 1.68 -2.06 -10.95
N VAL A 445 1.22 -0.90 -11.39
CA VAL A 445 0.60 -0.70 -12.73
C VAL A 445 1.46 -1.27 -13.87
N ILE A 446 2.78 -1.26 -13.70
CA ILE A 446 3.76 -1.82 -14.65
C ILE A 446 4.22 -3.18 -14.13
N PRO A 447 4.03 -4.27 -14.89
CA PRO A 447 4.29 -5.63 -14.41
C PRO A 447 5.77 -6.03 -14.38
N ASP A 448 6.69 -5.23 -14.93
CA ASP A 448 8.12 -5.60 -15.04
C ASP A 448 8.71 -6.15 -13.74
N ASN A 449 8.45 -5.49 -12.61
CA ASN A 449 9.03 -5.91 -11.33
C ASN A 449 8.41 -7.21 -10.81
N VAL A 450 7.10 -7.39 -11.01
CA VAL A 450 6.39 -8.60 -10.59
C VAL A 450 6.83 -9.80 -11.42
N LEU A 451 6.96 -9.63 -12.73
CA LEU A 451 7.44 -10.71 -13.60
C LEU A 451 8.90 -11.05 -13.30
N LYS A 452 9.76 -10.06 -13.10
CA LYS A 452 11.17 -10.28 -12.70
C LYS A 452 11.32 -11.02 -11.38
N GLN A 453 10.36 -10.88 -10.47
CA GLN A 453 10.39 -11.58 -9.18
C GLN A 453 10.55 -13.09 -9.34
N PHE A 454 9.96 -13.67 -10.38
CA PHE A 454 9.95 -15.12 -10.59
C PHE A 454 11.02 -15.64 -11.57
N THR A 455 11.92 -14.78 -12.04
CA THR A 455 13.08 -15.25 -12.84
C THR A 455 14.05 -16.07 -11.99
N SER A 456 14.80 -16.96 -12.62
CA SER A 456 15.75 -17.85 -11.95
C SER A 456 16.85 -17.13 -11.19
N GLU A 457 17.23 -15.93 -11.61
CA GLU A 457 18.25 -15.09 -10.96
C GLU A 457 17.71 -14.21 -9.83
N SER A 458 16.40 -14.17 -9.64
CA SER A 458 15.77 -13.29 -8.65
C SER A 458 15.99 -13.79 -7.22
N THR A 459 16.46 -12.92 -6.35
CA THR A 459 16.65 -13.22 -4.91
C THR A 459 15.34 -13.26 -4.11
N ILE A 460 14.23 -12.91 -4.75
CA ILE A 460 12.88 -12.93 -4.17
C ILE A 460 11.95 -13.95 -4.87
N ASN A 461 12.53 -14.88 -5.64
CA ASN A 461 11.83 -16.00 -6.25
C ASN A 461 11.62 -17.12 -5.21
N TYR A 462 10.64 -16.93 -4.34
CA TYR A 462 10.39 -17.85 -3.21
C TYR A 462 9.80 -19.21 -3.60
N ILE A 463 9.28 -19.34 -4.84
CA ILE A 463 8.82 -20.63 -5.39
C ILE A 463 9.96 -21.41 -6.07
N ALA A 464 11.15 -20.83 -6.12
CA ALA A 464 12.31 -21.37 -6.82
C ALA A 464 12.00 -21.77 -8.27
N TYR A 465 11.14 -21.00 -8.94
CA TYR A 465 10.78 -21.22 -10.34
C TYR A 465 12.02 -21.07 -11.21
N ASN A 466 12.29 -22.04 -12.05
CA ASN A 466 13.50 -22.10 -12.88
C ASN A 466 13.11 -22.61 -14.28
N ASP A 467 12.68 -21.71 -15.13
CA ASP A 467 12.35 -21.97 -16.53
C ASP A 467 13.14 -21.01 -17.43
N PRO A 468 14.14 -21.49 -18.20
CA PRO A 468 14.90 -20.66 -19.11
C PRO A 468 14.06 -19.92 -20.16
N GLU A 469 12.90 -20.46 -20.54
CA GLU A 469 11.99 -19.80 -21.48
C GLU A 469 11.27 -18.63 -20.81
N TYR A 470 10.84 -18.77 -19.55
CA TYR A 470 10.31 -17.65 -18.77
C TYR A 470 11.33 -16.52 -18.65
N ASP A 471 12.57 -16.86 -18.26
CA ASP A 471 13.64 -15.88 -18.13
C ASP A 471 13.90 -15.13 -19.43
N ARG A 472 13.92 -15.85 -20.55
CA ARG A 472 14.07 -15.25 -21.89
C ARG A 472 12.92 -14.30 -22.25
N ILE A 473 11.68 -14.71 -21.98
CA ILE A 473 10.49 -13.89 -22.26
C ILE A 473 10.51 -12.62 -21.41
N VAL A 474 10.79 -12.74 -20.12
CA VAL A 474 10.84 -11.58 -19.20
C VAL A 474 11.96 -10.61 -19.60
N ALA A 475 13.14 -11.13 -19.92
CA ALA A 475 14.25 -10.29 -20.40
C ALA A 475 13.88 -9.55 -21.68
N ALA A 476 13.28 -10.24 -22.66
CA ALA A 476 12.82 -9.62 -23.90
C ALA A 476 11.72 -8.57 -23.63
N ALA A 477 10.79 -8.83 -22.70
CA ALA A 477 9.73 -7.90 -22.35
C ALA A 477 10.30 -6.60 -21.73
N VAL A 478 11.33 -6.72 -20.92
CA VAL A 478 11.99 -5.55 -20.30
C VAL A 478 12.65 -4.66 -21.34
N GLU A 479 13.34 -5.25 -22.32
CA GLU A 479 14.07 -4.54 -23.39
C GLU A 479 13.16 -3.99 -24.50
N GLU A 480 11.93 -4.55 -24.65
CA GLU A 480 11.02 -4.12 -25.73
C GLU A 480 10.43 -2.74 -25.45
N ASN A 481 10.47 -1.87 -26.44
CA ASN A 481 9.96 -0.50 -26.37
C ASN A 481 8.65 -0.28 -27.15
N ASP A 482 8.27 -1.20 -28.02
CA ASP A 482 6.96 -1.20 -28.63
C ASP A 482 5.93 -1.77 -27.63
N LEU A 483 5.02 -0.92 -27.17
CA LEU A 483 4.04 -1.28 -26.13
C LEU A 483 3.14 -2.46 -26.54
N ALA A 484 2.83 -2.62 -27.84
CA ALA A 484 2.00 -3.74 -28.29
C ALA A 484 2.77 -5.07 -28.22
N LYS A 485 4.02 -5.09 -28.65
CA LYS A 485 4.88 -6.27 -28.53
C LYS A 485 5.22 -6.58 -27.08
N LYS A 486 5.45 -5.54 -26.29
CA LYS A 486 5.68 -5.68 -24.85
C LYS A 486 4.49 -6.33 -24.15
N ALA A 487 3.25 -5.93 -24.50
CA ALA A 487 2.02 -6.56 -24.01
C ALA A 487 1.91 -8.04 -24.40
N GLU A 488 2.32 -8.41 -25.64
CA GLU A 488 2.37 -9.80 -26.07
C GLU A 488 3.36 -10.63 -25.22
N LEU A 489 4.56 -10.09 -24.98
CA LEU A 489 5.57 -10.74 -24.13
C LEU A 489 5.11 -10.86 -22.67
N TYR A 490 4.43 -9.84 -22.11
CA TYR A 490 3.83 -9.95 -20.79
C TYR A 490 2.77 -11.03 -20.72
N ASN A 491 1.93 -11.16 -21.75
CA ASN A 491 0.93 -12.22 -21.82
C ASN A 491 1.59 -13.61 -21.90
N GLU A 492 2.69 -13.75 -22.66
CA GLU A 492 3.44 -15.00 -22.73
C GLU A 492 4.07 -15.36 -21.37
N ALA A 493 4.68 -14.40 -20.67
CA ALA A 493 5.25 -14.63 -19.35
C ALA A 493 4.19 -15.04 -18.32
N GLN A 494 3.04 -14.34 -18.29
CA GLN A 494 1.93 -14.68 -17.41
C GLN A 494 1.43 -16.12 -17.66
N LYS A 495 1.22 -16.50 -18.92
CA LYS A 495 0.81 -17.87 -19.27
C LYS A 495 1.83 -18.89 -18.82
N ASN A 496 3.11 -18.67 -19.11
CA ASN A 496 4.17 -19.59 -18.79
C ASN A 496 4.23 -19.93 -17.28
N ILE A 497 4.20 -18.89 -16.41
CA ILE A 497 4.28 -19.14 -14.96
C ILE A 497 2.98 -19.77 -14.44
N MET A 498 1.82 -19.40 -14.95
CA MET A 498 0.55 -20.00 -14.52
C MET A 498 0.43 -21.46 -14.98
N ASP A 499 0.82 -21.79 -16.19
CA ASP A 499 0.82 -23.16 -16.72
C ASP A 499 1.77 -24.08 -15.95
N SER A 500 2.80 -23.53 -15.30
CA SER A 500 3.70 -24.31 -14.43
C SER A 500 2.98 -24.91 -13.23
N GLY A 501 1.87 -24.30 -12.77
CA GLY A 501 1.17 -24.65 -11.54
C GLY A 501 1.99 -24.36 -10.26
N CYS A 502 3.13 -23.68 -10.36
CA CYS A 502 3.93 -23.27 -9.20
C CYS A 502 3.36 -22.04 -8.48
N LEU A 503 2.49 -21.30 -9.17
CA LEU A 503 1.80 -20.16 -8.62
C LEU A 503 0.29 -20.30 -8.86
N TYR A 504 -0.52 -20.21 -7.81
CA TYR A 504 -1.96 -20.26 -7.89
C TYR A 504 -2.58 -19.02 -7.24
N THR A 505 -3.12 -18.12 -8.04
CA THR A 505 -3.70 -16.88 -7.55
C THR A 505 -5.05 -17.10 -6.89
N MET A 506 -5.29 -16.46 -5.75
CA MET A 506 -6.43 -16.69 -4.88
C MET A 506 -7.48 -15.58 -5.01
N THR A 507 -7.23 -14.46 -4.38
CA THR A 507 -8.16 -13.33 -4.30
C THR A 507 -7.44 -12.03 -4.60
N THR A 508 -8.19 -11.05 -5.11
CA THR A 508 -7.73 -9.66 -5.22
C THR A 508 -8.26 -8.90 -4.01
N TYR A 509 -7.38 -8.26 -3.28
CA TYR A 509 -7.72 -7.52 -2.07
C TYR A 509 -8.47 -6.23 -2.39
N SER A 510 -9.38 -5.83 -1.51
CA SER A 510 -10.13 -4.58 -1.60
C SER A 510 -9.98 -3.77 -0.31
N ILE A 511 -9.73 -2.47 -0.45
CA ILE A 511 -9.86 -1.54 0.67
C ILE A 511 -11.32 -1.18 0.85
N HIS A 512 -11.76 -1.21 2.10
CA HIS A 512 -13.11 -0.88 2.50
C HIS A 512 -13.12 0.44 3.26
N GLN A 513 -13.72 1.46 2.68
CA GLN A 513 -13.91 2.76 3.32
C GLN A 513 -15.37 2.95 3.64
N VAL A 514 -15.75 2.93 4.92
CA VAL A 514 -17.11 3.29 5.32
C VAL A 514 -17.27 4.81 5.32
N VAL A 515 -18.39 5.28 4.81
CA VAL A 515 -18.65 6.71 4.60
C VAL A 515 -20.07 7.04 5.06
N ASN A 516 -20.23 8.12 5.80
CA ASN A 516 -21.53 8.68 6.12
C ASN A 516 -22.24 9.11 4.83
N PRO A 517 -23.52 8.74 4.59
CA PRO A 517 -24.24 9.05 3.34
C PRO A 517 -24.32 10.54 2.97
N ARG A 518 -24.16 11.44 3.95
CA ARG A 518 -24.07 12.88 3.68
C ARG A 518 -22.80 13.33 2.95
N VAL A 519 -21.75 12.51 2.99
CA VAL A 519 -20.49 12.78 2.28
C VAL A 519 -20.63 12.23 0.86
N LYS A 520 -20.45 13.10 -0.11
CA LYS A 520 -20.57 12.81 -1.54
C LYS A 520 -19.24 13.00 -2.25
N ASP A 521 -19.06 12.30 -3.36
CA ASP A 521 -17.89 12.40 -4.25
C ASP A 521 -16.54 12.15 -3.55
N LEU A 522 -16.54 11.46 -2.39
CA LEU A 522 -15.33 10.96 -1.78
C LEU A 522 -14.81 9.79 -2.62
N LYS A 523 -13.51 9.75 -2.91
CA LYS A 523 -12.92 8.74 -3.79
C LYS A 523 -11.68 8.11 -3.15
N ILE A 524 -11.39 6.89 -3.57
CA ILE A 524 -10.11 6.22 -3.32
C ILE A 524 -9.37 6.20 -4.65
N THR A 525 -8.13 6.67 -4.67
CA THR A 525 -7.29 6.69 -5.86
C THR A 525 -6.77 5.29 -6.19
N THR A 526 -6.22 5.11 -7.38
CA THR A 526 -5.56 3.88 -7.82
C THR A 526 -4.29 3.52 -7.02
N GLY A 527 -3.86 4.36 -6.11
CA GLY A 527 -2.78 4.08 -5.17
C GLY A 527 -3.31 3.83 -3.75
N LEU A 528 -4.59 3.47 -3.61
CA LEU A 528 -5.30 3.19 -2.36
C LEU A 528 -5.38 4.39 -1.39
N MET A 529 -5.21 5.59 -1.91
CA MET A 529 -5.24 6.78 -1.11
C MET A 529 -6.61 7.44 -1.20
N LEU A 530 -7.17 7.76 -0.04
CA LEU A 530 -8.36 8.59 0.04
C LEU A 530 -8.06 9.97 -0.56
N THR A 531 -8.97 10.48 -1.40
CA THR A 531 -8.90 11.86 -1.90
C THR A 531 -10.20 12.60 -1.64
N CYS A 532 -10.06 13.80 -1.11
CA CYS A 532 -11.15 14.69 -0.75
C CYS A 532 -11.36 15.82 -1.77
N ARG A 533 -10.63 15.82 -2.89
CA ARG A 533 -10.60 16.89 -3.90
C ARG A 533 -11.98 17.32 -4.39
N GLU A 534 -12.84 16.35 -4.64
CA GLU A 534 -14.19 16.57 -5.16
C GLU A 534 -15.27 16.43 -4.09
N ALA A 535 -14.89 15.89 -2.92
CA ALA A 535 -15.82 15.59 -1.84
C ALA A 535 -16.57 16.82 -1.33
N TYR A 536 -17.82 16.60 -0.93
CA TYR A 536 -18.64 17.62 -0.27
C TYR A 536 -19.61 16.98 0.72
N ILE A 537 -20.17 17.80 1.60
CA ILE A 537 -21.16 17.38 2.58
C ILE A 537 -22.52 17.93 2.11
N GLU A 538 -23.48 17.02 1.93
CA GLU A 538 -24.87 17.35 1.66
C GLU A 538 -25.57 17.63 3.01
N GLU A 539 -26.28 18.76 3.10
CA GLU A 539 -26.99 19.21 4.31
C GLU A 539 -28.28 18.41 4.60
#